data_303c74384750e7abf0f29911a66c0d04
#
_entry.id   303c74384750e7abf0f29911a66c0d04
#
_cell.length_a   1.000
_cell.length_b   1.000
_cell.length_c   1.000
_cell.angle_alpha   90.00
_cell.angle_beta   90.00
_cell.angle_gamma   90.00
#
_symmetry.space_group_name_H-M   'P 1'
#
loop_
_entity.id
_entity.type
_entity.pdbx_description
1 polymer ?
#
loop_
_entity_poly.entity_id
_entity_poly.type
_entity_poly.pdbx_seq_one_letter_code
_entity_poly.pdbx_strand_id
1 'polypeptide(L)' 'MSEYSKTALVLGAGGFIGSHMVKRLRSEGYWVRGVDLKYPEFSETEANEFITGDLRDVDFVRRVIEYKGEQ' A
#
# COMPACT_ATOMS: atom_id res chain seq x y z
N MET A 1 -9.41 3.28 18.12
CA MET A 1 -10.30 2.64 17.15
C MET A 1 -10.03 3.19 15.75
N SER A 2 -10.02 2.33 14.77
CA SER A 2 -9.75 2.74 13.40
C SER A 2 -10.95 3.49 12.82
N GLU A 3 -10.67 4.53 12.02
CA GLU A 3 -11.69 5.23 11.26
C GLU A 3 -12.18 4.41 10.07
N TYR A 4 -11.42 3.38 9.72
CA TYR A 4 -11.67 2.62 8.49
C TYR A 4 -12.23 1.25 8.83
N SER A 5 -13.31 0.87 8.16
CA SER A 5 -13.90 -0.44 8.35
C SER A 5 -13.16 -1.52 7.57
N LYS A 6 -12.35 -1.13 6.59
CA LYS A 6 -11.64 -2.05 5.71
C LYS A 6 -10.23 -1.61 5.45
N THR A 7 -9.34 -2.58 5.26
CA THR A 7 -7.96 -2.32 4.90
C THR A 7 -7.62 -3.06 3.62
N ALA A 8 -6.65 -2.54 2.88
CA ALA A 8 -6.21 -3.15 1.64
C ALA A 8 -4.70 -3.03 1.50
N LEU A 9 -4.10 -4.04 0.90
CA LEU A 9 -2.68 -4.07 0.60
C LEU A 9 -2.53 -4.08 -0.92
N VAL A 10 -1.81 -3.11 -1.46
CA VAL A 10 -1.59 -3.03 -2.90
C VAL A 10 -0.11 -3.24 -3.19
N LEU A 11 0.21 -4.36 -3.80
CA LEU A 11 1.57 -4.68 -4.23
C LEU A 11 1.80 -4.07 -5.60
N GLY A 12 2.96 -3.45 -5.80
CA GLY A 12 3.22 -2.71 -7.02
C GLY A 12 2.55 -1.35 -7.04
N ALA A 13 2.32 -0.77 -5.88
CA ALA A 13 1.54 0.45 -5.73
C ALA A 13 2.20 1.68 -6.36
N GLY A 14 3.51 1.63 -6.60
CA GLY A 14 4.21 2.74 -7.25
C GLY A 14 4.08 2.75 -8.75
N GLY A 15 3.56 1.69 -9.37
CA GLY A 15 3.37 1.62 -10.80
C GLY A 15 2.08 2.30 -11.23
N PHE A 16 1.88 2.36 -12.54
CA PHE A 16 0.71 3.06 -13.10
C PHE A 16 -0.59 2.43 -12.65
N ILE A 17 -0.71 1.12 -12.84
CA ILE A 17 -1.95 0.42 -12.48
C ILE A 17 -2.14 0.40 -10.97
N GLY A 18 -1.05 0.13 -10.23
CA GLY A 18 -1.13 0.09 -8.78
C GLY A 18 -1.53 1.40 -8.16
N SER A 19 -1.05 2.52 -8.71
CA SER A 19 -1.41 3.83 -8.18
C SER A 19 -2.88 4.15 -8.43
N HIS A 20 -3.44 3.73 -9.54
CA HIS A 20 -4.86 3.87 -9.79
C HIS A 20 -5.68 3.03 -8.82
N MET A 21 -5.21 1.83 -8.51
CA MET A 21 -5.88 0.96 -7.55
C MET A 21 -5.90 1.60 -6.17
N VAL A 22 -4.78 2.20 -5.76
CA VAL A 22 -4.71 2.90 -4.47
C VAL A 22 -5.76 4.02 -4.42
N LYS A 23 -5.84 4.83 -5.46
CA LYS A 23 -6.82 5.91 -5.50
C LYS A 23 -8.23 5.39 -5.39
N ARG A 24 -8.53 4.33 -6.12
CA ARG A 24 -9.86 3.74 -6.12
C ARG A 24 -10.22 3.23 -4.73
N LEU A 25 -9.32 2.50 -4.10
CA LEU A 25 -9.58 1.95 -2.78
C LEU A 25 -9.73 3.05 -1.73
N ARG A 26 -8.90 4.10 -1.81
CA ARG A 26 -9.04 5.22 -0.89
C ARG A 26 -10.39 5.91 -1.07
N SER A 27 -10.85 6.07 -2.31
CA SER A 27 -12.14 6.71 -2.57
C SER A 27 -13.30 5.88 -2.06
N GLU A 28 -13.09 4.59 -1.87
CA GLU A 28 -14.12 3.70 -1.34
C GLU A 28 -14.01 3.50 0.18
N GLY A 29 -13.16 4.26 0.84
CA GLY A 29 -13.07 4.24 2.29
C GLY A 29 -12.10 3.23 2.89
N TYR A 30 -11.24 2.63 2.09
CA TYR A 30 -10.25 1.69 2.60
C TYR A 30 -9.05 2.42 3.19
N TRP A 31 -8.49 1.82 4.24
CA TRP A 31 -7.14 2.15 4.67
C TRP A 31 -6.19 1.35 3.79
N VAL A 32 -5.30 2.01 3.08
CA VAL A 32 -4.50 1.36 2.05
C VAL A 32 -3.02 1.40 2.40
N ARG A 33 -2.38 0.23 2.38
CA ARG A 33 -0.92 0.11 2.44
C ARG A 33 -0.44 -0.21 1.05
N GLY A 34 0.42 0.64 0.51
CA GLY A 34 1.06 0.39 -0.78
C GLY A 34 2.47 -0.12 -0.60
N VAL A 35 2.89 -1.03 -1.46
CA VAL A 35 4.23 -1.60 -1.42
C VAL A 35 4.78 -1.65 -2.83
N ASP A 36 6.01 -1.18 -3.00
CA ASP A 36 6.70 -1.29 -4.28
C ASP A 36 8.20 -1.19 -4.04
N LEU A 37 8.96 -1.51 -5.06
CA LEU A 37 10.41 -1.39 -5.03
C LEU A 37 10.84 0.06 -4.89
N LYS A 38 10.07 0.98 -5.48
CA LYS A 38 10.35 2.41 -5.44
C LYS A 38 9.10 3.19 -5.08
N TYR A 39 9.31 4.32 -4.44
CA TYR A 39 8.24 5.30 -4.25
C TYR A 39 7.87 5.89 -5.61
N PRO A 40 6.60 6.27 -5.85
CA PRO A 40 6.22 6.85 -7.14
C PRO A 40 7.05 8.08 -7.49
N GLU A 41 7.55 8.14 -8.73
CA GLU A 41 8.42 9.23 -9.17
C GLU A 41 7.67 10.49 -9.57
N PHE A 42 6.49 10.32 -10.12
CA PHE A 42 5.79 11.41 -10.79
C PHE A 42 4.64 12.02 -10.01
N SER A 43 4.27 11.40 -8.93
CA SER A 43 3.19 11.93 -8.09
C SER A 43 3.29 11.32 -6.71
N GLU A 44 2.72 12.01 -5.73
CA GLU A 44 2.65 11.45 -4.39
C GLU A 44 1.61 10.35 -4.36
N THR A 45 1.91 9.30 -3.61
CA THR A 45 0.94 8.24 -3.43
C THR A 45 -0.20 8.70 -2.54
N GLU A 46 -1.40 8.18 -2.79
CA GLU A 46 -2.54 8.43 -1.92
C GLU A 46 -2.72 7.32 -0.89
N ALA A 47 -1.82 6.35 -0.84
CA ALA A 47 -1.87 5.31 0.17
C ALA A 47 -1.69 5.92 1.57
N ASN A 48 -2.35 5.33 2.54
CA ASN A 48 -2.18 5.75 3.93
C ASN A 48 -0.78 5.45 4.43
N GLU A 49 -0.21 4.36 3.94
CA GLU A 49 1.15 3.97 4.27
C GLU A 49 1.81 3.41 3.02
N PHE A 50 3.05 3.78 2.77
CA PHE A 50 3.79 3.25 1.63
C PHE A 50 5.10 2.67 2.11
N ILE A 51 5.35 1.41 1.78
CA ILE A 51 6.55 0.71 2.18
C ILE A 51 7.35 0.35 0.93
N THR A 52 8.63 0.70 0.90
CA THR A 52 9.48 0.33 -0.23
C THR A 52 10.30 -0.89 0.15
N GLY A 53 10.42 -1.81 -0.80
CA GLY A 53 11.20 -3.00 -0.61
C GLY A 53 11.04 -3.95 -1.76
N ASP A 54 11.85 -5.01 -1.75
CA ASP A 54 11.88 -5.96 -2.84
C ASP A 54 10.85 -7.07 -2.61
N LEU A 55 9.85 -7.13 -3.50
CA LEU A 55 8.81 -8.13 -3.38
C LEU A 55 9.28 -9.56 -3.67
N ARG A 56 10.53 -9.71 -4.12
CA ARG A 56 11.13 -11.04 -4.28
C ARG A 56 11.71 -11.56 -2.97
N ASP A 57 11.84 -10.69 -1.97
CA ASP A 57 12.34 -11.07 -0.66
C ASP A 57 11.18 -11.62 0.17
N VAL A 58 11.18 -12.92 0.40
CA VAL A 58 10.08 -13.60 1.10
C VAL A 58 9.91 -13.06 2.52
N ASP A 59 11.00 -12.78 3.22
CA ASP A 59 10.91 -12.27 4.58
C ASP A 59 10.30 -10.88 4.61
N PHE A 60 10.67 -10.03 3.66
CA PHE A 60 10.09 -8.71 3.55
C PHE A 60 8.58 -8.79 3.29
N VAL A 61 8.19 -9.63 2.32
CA VAL A 61 6.77 -9.77 1.98
C VAL A 61 5.98 -10.26 3.18
N ARG A 62 6.52 -11.23 3.90
CA ARG A 62 5.85 -11.76 5.09
C ARG A 62 5.64 -10.67 6.13
N ARG A 63 6.65 -9.86 6.40
CA ARG A 63 6.52 -8.78 7.38
C ARG A 63 5.49 -7.76 6.96
N VAL A 64 5.43 -7.43 5.68
CA VAL A 64 4.47 -6.47 5.16
C VAL A 64 3.04 -6.97 5.33
N ILE A 65 2.81 -8.23 5.04
CA ILE A 65 1.47 -8.81 5.12
C ILE A 65 1.03 -8.94 6.57
N GLU A 66 1.93 -9.37 7.46
CA GLU A 66 1.59 -9.61 8.86
C GLU A 66 1.52 -8.35 9.70
N TYR A 67 2.18 -7.27 9.28
CA TYR A 67 2.21 -6.03 10.04
C TYR A 67 0.85 -5.38 10.07
N LYS A 68 0.33 -5.14 11.25
CA LYS A 68 -1.01 -4.59 11.41
C LYS A 68 -1.05 -3.06 11.43
N GLY A 69 0.08 -2.44 11.67
CA GLY A 69 0.15 -0.98 11.63
C GLY A 69 -0.62 -0.31 12.75
N GLU A 70 -1.03 0.90 12.49
CA GLU A 70 -1.71 1.75 13.45
C GLU A 70 -3.22 1.75 13.30
N GLN A 71 -3.75 0.70 12.80
CA GLN A 71 -5.18 0.64 12.55
C GLN A 71 -6.06 0.79 13.77
#